data_6a7e5a7d45014c3f6804e487062be6cb
#
_entry.id   6a7e5a7d45014c3f6804e487062be6cb
#
_cell.length_a   1.000
_cell.length_b   1.000
_cell.length_c   1.000
_cell.angle_alpha   90.00
_cell.angle_beta   90.00
_cell.angle_gamma   90.00
#
_symmetry.space_group_name_H-M   'P 1'
#
loop_
_entity.id
_entity.type
_entity.pdbx_description
1 polymer ?
#
loop_
_entity_poly.entity_id
_entity_poly.type
_entity_poly.pdbx_seq_one_letter_code
_entity_poly.pdbx_strand_id
1 'polypeptide(L)'
;MAVKVAINGFGRIGRLAFRQMFGAEGYEVVAINDLTSPKMLAHLLKYDSSQGKYALADTVKATDDSIIVDGKEIKIYAKANAEELPWGEIGVDVVLECTGFYTSKEKASAHIKAGARKVVISAPAGNDLPTIVYNVNHETLKPEDTVISAASCTTNCLAPMAKALNDYREVRTGFMTTIHAYTGDQMLLDGPHRKGDLRRARAGAINIVPNSTGAAKAIGLVIPELDGKLIGSAQRVPVPSGSITILDATLKDMTDSVSVEGINAAMRAAANESFGYTEEELVSSDIIGMSYGSLFDATQTLAQQCGTHIYEVRVVAWYDNEMSYTCQLIRTLKYLKEFVK
;
A
#
# COMPACT_ATOMS: atom_id res chain seq x y z
N MET A 1 23.19 -0.78 12.93
CA MET A 1 23.59 -0.46 11.53
C MET A 1 22.34 -0.15 10.74
N ALA A 2 22.42 0.75 9.74
CA ALA A 2 21.33 1.02 8.82
C ALA A 2 21.09 -0.19 7.91
N VAL A 3 19.84 -0.45 7.53
CA VAL A 3 19.46 -1.46 6.53
C VAL A 3 19.77 -0.91 5.15
N LYS A 4 20.56 -1.64 4.37
CA LYS A 4 20.87 -1.31 2.98
C LYS A 4 19.72 -1.71 2.07
N VAL A 5 19.06 -0.71 1.49
CA VAL A 5 17.86 -0.89 0.67
C VAL A 5 18.17 -0.60 -0.81
N ALA A 6 17.81 -1.52 -1.68
CA ALA A 6 17.71 -1.25 -3.11
C ALA A 6 16.24 -1.11 -3.53
N ILE A 7 15.95 -0.24 -4.47
CA ILE A 7 14.61 -0.04 -5.03
C ILE A 7 14.59 -0.54 -6.47
N ASN A 8 13.79 -1.57 -6.74
CA ASN A 8 13.56 -2.05 -8.09
C ASN A 8 12.25 -1.47 -8.63
N GLY A 9 12.36 -0.56 -9.61
CA GLY A 9 11.24 0.25 -10.12
C GLY A 9 11.11 1.59 -9.41
N PHE A 10 11.51 2.66 -10.07
CA PHE A 10 11.46 4.02 -9.54
C PHE A 10 10.24 4.81 -10.04
N GLY A 11 9.09 4.09 -10.10
CA GLY A 11 7.77 4.63 -10.39
C GLY A 11 7.20 5.44 -9.21
N ARG A 12 5.87 5.56 -9.14
CA ARG A 12 5.17 6.30 -8.07
C ARG A 12 5.60 5.85 -6.68
N ILE A 13 5.43 4.56 -6.37
CA ILE A 13 5.72 3.99 -5.05
C ILE A 13 7.22 4.03 -4.74
N GLY A 14 8.08 3.63 -5.69
CA GLY A 14 9.53 3.66 -5.48
C GLY A 14 10.07 5.05 -5.15
N ARG A 15 9.59 6.11 -5.83
CA ARG A 15 10.00 7.48 -5.52
C ARG A 15 9.48 7.99 -4.19
N LEU A 16 8.24 7.66 -3.82
CA LEU A 16 7.71 8.04 -2.50
C LEU A 16 8.40 7.28 -1.36
N ALA A 17 8.74 6.01 -1.57
CA ALA A 17 9.55 5.24 -0.62
C ALA A 17 10.94 5.85 -0.47
N PHE A 18 11.58 6.23 -1.58
CA PHE A 18 12.86 6.94 -1.55
C PHE A 18 12.79 8.24 -0.73
N ARG A 19 11.79 9.10 -1.01
CA ARG A 19 11.60 10.37 -0.29
C ARG A 19 11.45 10.19 1.23
N GLN A 20 10.87 9.08 1.68
CA GLN A 20 10.69 8.77 3.10
C GLN A 20 11.94 8.16 3.74
N MET A 21 12.70 7.35 3.00
CA MET A 21 13.89 6.67 3.54
C MET A 21 15.16 7.50 3.47
N PHE A 22 15.29 8.36 2.44
CA PHE A 22 16.53 9.11 2.24
C PHE A 22 16.76 10.12 3.39
N GLY A 23 17.88 9.96 4.09
CA GLY A 23 18.23 10.75 5.26
C GLY A 23 17.52 10.32 6.56
N ALA A 24 16.58 9.36 6.51
CA ALA A 24 15.92 8.85 7.69
C ALA A 24 16.82 7.85 8.45
N GLU A 25 16.72 7.86 9.79
CA GLU A 25 17.49 6.94 10.62
C GLU A 25 17.10 5.48 10.38
N GLY A 26 18.10 4.64 10.25
CA GLY A 26 17.92 3.18 10.14
C GLY A 26 17.87 2.64 8.73
N TYR A 27 17.92 3.51 7.69
CA TYR A 27 17.92 3.13 6.29
C TYR A 27 19.12 3.70 5.54
N GLU A 28 19.57 2.97 4.54
CA GLU A 28 20.50 3.45 3.52
C GLU A 28 20.02 2.99 2.16
N VAL A 29 19.52 3.92 1.33
CA VAL A 29 19.22 3.62 -0.08
C VAL A 29 20.55 3.56 -0.83
N VAL A 30 20.96 2.36 -1.25
CA VAL A 30 22.27 2.12 -1.87
C VAL A 30 22.21 2.05 -3.38
N ALA A 31 21.05 1.69 -3.97
CA ALA A 31 20.89 1.56 -5.41
C ALA A 31 19.42 1.65 -5.83
N ILE A 32 19.22 1.98 -7.09
CA ILE A 32 17.94 1.93 -7.79
C ILE A 32 18.14 1.14 -9.08
N ASN A 33 17.16 0.33 -9.46
CA ASN A 33 17.08 -0.26 -10.79
C ASN A 33 15.81 0.23 -11.49
N ASP A 34 15.98 0.85 -12.66
CA ASP A 34 14.87 1.29 -13.52
C ASP A 34 15.37 1.38 -14.97
N LEU A 35 14.53 1.06 -15.93
CA LEU A 35 14.89 1.09 -17.35
C LEU A 35 14.89 2.51 -17.95
N THR A 36 14.49 3.50 -17.18
CA THR A 36 14.42 4.91 -17.56
C THR A 36 15.74 5.61 -17.25
N SER A 37 16.09 6.66 -18.03
CA SER A 37 17.33 7.40 -17.84
C SER A 37 17.41 8.11 -16.47
N PRO A 38 18.61 8.22 -15.85
CA PRO A 38 18.79 8.92 -14.58
C PRO A 38 18.29 10.37 -14.61
N LYS A 39 18.44 11.07 -15.73
CA LYS A 39 17.92 12.44 -15.91
C LYS A 39 16.39 12.51 -15.75
N MET A 40 15.67 11.58 -16.35
CA MET A 40 14.21 11.51 -16.24
C MET A 40 13.80 11.16 -14.81
N LEU A 41 14.44 10.16 -14.21
CA LEU A 41 14.17 9.73 -12.84
C LEU A 41 14.42 10.84 -11.81
N ALA A 42 15.53 11.59 -11.96
CA ALA A 42 15.85 12.75 -11.13
C ALA A 42 14.79 13.86 -11.27
N HIS A 43 14.33 14.13 -12.50
CA HIS A 43 13.28 15.12 -12.74
C HIS A 43 11.96 14.71 -12.04
N LEU A 44 11.54 13.47 -12.20
CA LEU A 44 10.33 12.93 -11.56
C LEU A 44 10.46 12.78 -10.03
N LEU A 45 11.67 12.65 -9.49
CA LEU A 45 11.91 12.70 -8.06
C LEU A 45 11.72 14.11 -7.50
N LYS A 46 12.16 15.16 -8.25
CA LYS A 46 12.01 16.57 -7.84
C LYS A 46 10.54 16.99 -7.76
N TYR A 47 9.79 16.67 -8.82
CA TYR A 47 8.46 17.22 -9.07
C TYR A 47 7.42 16.10 -9.16
N ASP A 48 6.37 16.24 -8.41
CA ASP A 48 5.27 15.30 -8.37
C ASP A 48 3.94 16.04 -8.38
N SER A 49 3.10 15.75 -9.38
CA SER A 49 1.84 16.48 -9.59
C SER A 49 0.80 16.23 -8.49
N SER A 50 0.85 15.07 -7.83
CA SER A 50 -0.08 14.70 -6.76
C SER A 50 0.50 14.95 -5.37
N GLN A 51 1.81 14.65 -5.19
CA GLN A 51 2.47 14.67 -3.87
C GLN A 51 3.39 15.90 -3.68
N GLY A 52 3.39 16.82 -4.65
CA GLY A 52 4.14 18.07 -4.56
C GLY A 52 5.66 17.94 -4.75
N LYS A 53 6.33 19.09 -4.69
CA LYS A 53 7.79 19.20 -4.83
C LYS A 53 8.48 18.46 -3.68
N TYR A 54 9.52 17.67 -4.01
CA TYR A 54 10.35 17.01 -2.99
C TYR A 54 11.09 18.04 -2.14
N ALA A 55 11.15 17.83 -0.84
CA ALA A 55 11.82 18.76 0.08
C ALA A 55 13.30 19.03 -0.28
N LEU A 56 13.99 18.00 -0.81
CA LEU A 56 15.40 18.10 -1.26
C LEU A 56 15.52 18.32 -2.77
N ALA A 57 14.46 18.74 -3.48
CA ALA A 57 14.45 18.86 -4.94
C ALA A 57 15.61 19.72 -5.50
N ASP A 58 15.99 20.78 -4.79
CA ASP A 58 17.03 21.71 -5.25
C ASP A 58 18.45 21.11 -5.17
N THR A 59 18.64 20.04 -4.39
CA THR A 59 19.90 19.29 -4.29
C THR A 59 19.98 18.14 -5.31
N VAL A 60 18.85 17.72 -5.91
CA VAL A 60 18.81 16.57 -6.81
C VAL A 60 19.49 16.90 -8.15
N LYS A 61 20.45 16.08 -8.53
CA LYS A 61 21.16 16.12 -9.82
C LYS A 61 21.17 14.74 -10.43
N ALA A 62 21.52 14.62 -11.72
CA ALA A 62 21.73 13.36 -12.40
C ALA A 62 23.09 13.37 -13.09
N THR A 63 23.73 12.21 -13.12
CA THR A 63 24.86 11.87 -14.01
C THR A 63 24.35 10.92 -15.11
N ASP A 64 25.27 10.34 -15.87
CA ASP A 64 24.91 9.37 -16.93
C ASP A 64 24.33 8.08 -16.35
N ASP A 65 24.67 7.71 -15.10
CA ASP A 65 24.32 6.44 -14.49
C ASP A 65 23.94 6.53 -12.99
N SER A 66 23.70 7.74 -12.49
CA SER A 66 23.41 7.97 -11.06
C SER A 66 22.45 9.13 -10.85
N ILE A 67 21.81 9.16 -9.68
CA ILE A 67 21.13 10.33 -9.11
C ILE A 67 21.93 10.78 -7.89
N ILE A 68 22.17 12.09 -7.77
CA ILE A 68 22.81 12.70 -6.61
C ILE A 68 21.73 13.46 -5.84
N VAL A 69 21.58 13.20 -4.56
CA VAL A 69 20.65 13.89 -3.64
C VAL A 69 21.43 14.32 -2.42
N ASP A 70 21.41 15.59 -2.09
CA ASP A 70 22.13 16.18 -0.95
C ASP A 70 23.60 15.74 -0.88
N GLY A 71 24.28 15.74 -2.04
CA GLY A 71 25.67 15.32 -2.19
C GLY A 71 25.92 13.82 -2.17
N LYS A 72 24.93 12.99 -1.85
CA LYS A 72 25.04 11.52 -1.87
C LYS A 72 24.66 10.96 -3.23
N GLU A 73 25.58 10.22 -3.83
CA GLU A 73 25.37 9.54 -5.12
C GLU A 73 24.68 8.18 -4.92
N ILE A 74 23.64 7.92 -5.73
CA ILE A 74 22.88 6.66 -5.76
C ILE A 74 22.95 6.11 -7.18
N LYS A 75 23.56 4.95 -7.34
CA LYS A 75 23.72 4.27 -8.63
C LYS A 75 22.38 3.84 -9.20
N ILE A 76 22.17 4.07 -10.48
CA ILE A 76 21.04 3.58 -11.27
C ILE A 76 21.50 2.41 -12.14
N TYR A 77 20.91 1.26 -11.92
CA TYR A 77 21.03 0.11 -12.81
C TYR A 77 19.86 0.10 -13.79
N ALA A 78 20.08 -0.44 -14.98
CA ALA A 78 19.07 -0.53 -16.05
C ALA A 78 18.96 -1.98 -16.54
N LYS A 79 18.68 -2.91 -15.62
CA LYS A 79 18.56 -4.34 -15.89
C LYS A 79 17.10 -4.77 -15.89
N ALA A 80 16.65 -5.38 -17.00
CA ALA A 80 15.31 -5.98 -17.11
C ALA A 80 15.21 -7.29 -16.32
N ASN A 81 16.30 -8.08 -16.30
CA ASN A 81 16.39 -9.30 -15.53
C ASN A 81 17.01 -9.02 -14.15
N ALA A 82 16.24 -9.25 -13.10
CA ALA A 82 16.67 -8.98 -11.72
C ALA A 82 17.83 -9.89 -11.25
N GLU A 83 18.03 -11.05 -11.85
CA GLU A 83 19.16 -11.94 -11.51
C GLU A 83 20.53 -11.36 -11.92
N GLU A 84 20.55 -10.37 -12.84
CA GLU A 84 21.76 -9.69 -13.29
C GLU A 84 22.15 -8.49 -12.43
N LEU A 85 21.40 -8.19 -11.39
CA LEU A 85 21.64 -7.06 -10.49
C LEU A 85 22.71 -7.41 -9.44
N PRO A 86 23.63 -6.52 -9.11
CA PRO A 86 24.77 -6.84 -8.24
C PRO A 86 24.42 -6.72 -6.73
N TRP A 87 23.24 -7.19 -6.32
CA TRP A 87 22.76 -7.01 -4.94
C TRP A 87 23.71 -7.60 -3.89
N GLY A 88 24.27 -8.78 -4.17
CA GLY A 88 25.24 -9.41 -3.29
C GLY A 88 26.56 -8.64 -3.20
N GLU A 89 27.06 -8.09 -4.33
CA GLU A 89 28.33 -7.36 -4.38
C GLU A 89 28.28 -6.05 -3.58
N ILE A 90 27.15 -5.34 -3.65
CA ILE A 90 26.96 -4.06 -2.92
C ILE A 90 26.32 -4.27 -1.53
N GLY A 91 26.06 -5.51 -1.15
CA GLY A 91 25.57 -5.88 0.19
C GLY A 91 24.16 -5.40 0.49
N VAL A 92 23.22 -5.56 -0.47
CA VAL A 92 21.80 -5.21 -0.27
C VAL A 92 21.16 -6.13 0.77
N ASP A 93 20.60 -5.55 1.81
CA ASP A 93 19.83 -6.29 2.80
C ASP A 93 18.40 -6.54 2.33
N VAL A 94 17.72 -5.51 1.82
CA VAL A 94 16.33 -5.61 1.38
C VAL A 94 16.14 -4.95 0.02
N VAL A 95 15.45 -5.63 -0.89
CA VAL A 95 14.93 -5.04 -2.12
C VAL A 95 13.48 -4.66 -1.93
N LEU A 96 13.13 -3.39 -2.20
CA LEU A 96 11.75 -2.98 -2.42
C LEU A 96 11.41 -3.20 -3.89
N GLU A 97 10.55 -4.20 -4.16
CA GLU A 97 10.08 -4.51 -5.50
C GLU A 97 8.86 -3.65 -5.84
N CYS A 98 9.06 -2.63 -6.67
CA CYS A 98 8.07 -1.61 -7.03
C CYS A 98 7.74 -1.56 -8.52
N THR A 99 8.17 -2.55 -9.33
CA THR A 99 7.93 -2.57 -10.78
C THR A 99 6.54 -3.06 -11.16
N GLY A 100 5.92 -3.89 -10.31
CA GLY A 100 4.68 -4.62 -10.63
C GLY A 100 4.87 -5.79 -11.59
N PHE A 101 6.12 -6.21 -11.89
CA PHE A 101 6.43 -7.39 -12.72
C PHE A 101 6.78 -8.63 -11.89
N TYR A 102 7.48 -8.47 -10.78
CA TYR A 102 7.93 -9.54 -9.89
C TYR A 102 6.92 -9.76 -8.75
N THR A 103 5.65 -9.99 -9.11
CA THR A 103 4.51 -10.07 -8.17
C THR A 103 4.14 -11.51 -7.79
N SER A 104 5.13 -12.39 -7.62
CA SER A 104 4.99 -13.73 -7.05
C SER A 104 6.28 -14.11 -6.32
N LYS A 105 6.20 -15.08 -5.39
CA LYS A 105 7.38 -15.59 -4.70
C LYS A 105 8.45 -16.09 -5.67
N GLU A 106 8.04 -16.87 -6.67
CA GLU A 106 8.93 -17.41 -7.70
C GLU A 106 9.69 -16.29 -8.42
N LYS A 107 8.97 -15.30 -8.98
CA LYS A 107 9.59 -14.20 -9.73
C LYS A 107 10.47 -13.33 -8.84
N ALA A 108 9.97 -12.92 -7.67
CA ALA A 108 10.72 -12.06 -6.76
C ALA A 108 11.97 -12.73 -6.19
N SER A 109 12.02 -14.06 -6.15
CA SER A 109 13.23 -14.83 -5.78
C SER A 109 14.42 -14.57 -6.70
N ALA A 110 14.23 -13.96 -7.88
CA ALA A 110 15.32 -13.47 -8.74
C ALA A 110 16.23 -12.48 -7.98
N HIS A 111 15.68 -11.65 -7.13
CA HIS A 111 16.47 -10.74 -6.30
C HIS A 111 17.28 -11.46 -5.21
N ILE A 112 16.74 -12.56 -4.67
CA ILE A 112 17.47 -13.41 -3.70
C ILE A 112 18.65 -14.09 -4.42
N LYS A 113 18.44 -14.61 -5.64
CA LYS A 113 19.52 -15.19 -6.47
C LYS A 113 20.58 -14.15 -6.81
N ALA A 114 20.20 -12.89 -7.00
CA ALA A 114 21.10 -11.76 -7.18
C ALA A 114 21.87 -11.36 -5.91
N GLY A 115 21.58 -11.99 -4.77
CA GLY A 115 22.29 -11.81 -3.51
C GLY A 115 21.65 -10.88 -2.48
N ALA A 116 20.42 -10.41 -2.68
CA ALA A 116 19.66 -9.72 -1.65
C ALA A 116 19.24 -10.70 -0.54
N ARG A 117 19.16 -10.24 0.72
CA ARG A 117 18.74 -11.10 1.83
C ARG A 117 17.23 -11.24 1.91
N LYS A 118 16.49 -10.17 1.64
CA LYS A 118 15.02 -10.13 1.68
C LYS A 118 14.44 -9.31 0.52
N VAL A 119 13.19 -9.61 0.17
CA VAL A 119 12.41 -8.86 -0.83
C VAL A 119 11.05 -8.49 -0.25
N VAL A 120 10.67 -7.23 -0.36
CA VAL A 120 9.32 -6.74 -0.05
C VAL A 120 8.64 -6.34 -1.36
N ILE A 121 7.61 -7.08 -1.74
CA ILE A 121 6.83 -6.81 -2.95
C ILE A 121 5.77 -5.76 -2.62
N SER A 122 5.78 -4.63 -3.33
CA SER A 122 4.82 -3.53 -3.15
C SER A 122 3.48 -3.77 -3.88
N ALA A 123 3.01 -5.01 -3.89
CA ALA A 123 1.77 -5.43 -4.53
C ALA A 123 1.27 -6.75 -3.94
N PRO A 124 -0.02 -7.13 -4.13
CA PRO A 124 -0.47 -8.49 -3.88
C PRO A 124 0.33 -9.50 -4.70
N ALA A 125 0.78 -10.60 -4.09
CA ALA A 125 1.77 -11.49 -4.69
C ALA A 125 1.45 -12.99 -4.57
N GLY A 126 0.19 -13.36 -4.46
CA GLY A 126 -0.25 -14.76 -4.32
C GLY A 126 -0.43 -15.18 -2.86
N ASN A 127 -0.61 -16.49 -2.62
CA ASN A 127 -0.93 -17.06 -1.30
C ASN A 127 0.21 -17.95 -0.77
N ASP A 128 1.32 -18.04 -1.50
CA ASP A 128 2.48 -18.89 -1.19
C ASP A 128 3.61 -18.15 -0.45
N LEU A 129 3.33 -16.93 -0.02
CA LEU A 129 4.22 -16.06 0.75
C LEU A 129 3.43 -15.22 1.76
N PRO A 130 4.06 -14.75 2.86
CA PRO A 130 3.39 -13.89 3.83
C PRO A 130 2.88 -12.61 3.17
N THR A 131 1.60 -12.29 3.41
CA THR A 131 0.98 -11.01 3.06
C THR A 131 0.80 -10.20 4.32
N ILE A 132 1.45 -9.04 4.39
CA ILE A 132 1.60 -8.23 5.60
C ILE A 132 0.89 -6.90 5.47
N VAL A 133 0.11 -6.57 6.49
CA VAL A 133 -0.40 -5.23 6.78
C VAL A 133 0.16 -4.81 8.14
N TYR A 134 0.98 -3.76 8.17
CA TYR A 134 1.60 -3.29 9.41
C TYR A 134 0.52 -2.87 10.43
N ASN A 135 0.75 -3.18 11.71
CA ASN A 135 -0.18 -3.05 12.84
C ASN A 135 -1.46 -3.91 12.75
N VAL A 136 -1.50 -4.90 11.84
CA VAL A 136 -2.57 -5.91 11.81
C VAL A 136 -1.99 -7.31 12.02
N ASN A 137 -1.01 -7.70 11.18
CA ASN A 137 -0.41 -9.04 11.25
C ASN A 137 1.12 -9.04 11.09
N HIS A 138 1.80 -7.90 11.18
CA HIS A 138 3.26 -7.83 10.98
C HIS A 138 4.05 -8.70 11.97
N GLU A 139 3.52 -8.96 13.15
CA GLU A 139 4.11 -9.83 14.17
C GLU A 139 4.15 -11.31 13.77
N THR A 140 3.42 -11.70 12.70
CA THR A 140 3.48 -13.07 12.16
C THR A 140 4.72 -13.34 11.33
N LEU A 141 5.48 -12.28 10.96
CA LEU A 141 6.71 -12.41 10.21
C LEU A 141 7.79 -13.18 10.98
N LYS A 142 8.53 -14.01 10.25
CA LYS A 142 9.60 -14.85 10.78
C LYS A 142 10.94 -14.53 10.11
N PRO A 143 12.06 -14.84 10.77
CA PRO A 143 13.40 -14.65 10.20
C PRO A 143 13.60 -15.36 8.84
N GLU A 144 12.98 -16.51 8.64
CA GLU A 144 13.04 -17.31 7.41
C GLU A 144 12.23 -16.76 6.25
N ASP A 145 11.33 -15.80 6.48
CA ASP A 145 10.54 -15.15 5.42
C ASP A 145 11.45 -14.23 4.59
N THR A 146 11.94 -14.74 3.47
CA THR A 146 12.84 -14.01 2.57
C THR A 146 12.13 -13.16 1.54
N VAL A 147 10.91 -13.55 1.15
CA VAL A 147 10.07 -12.80 0.19
C VAL A 147 8.69 -12.62 0.80
N ILE A 148 8.25 -11.37 0.93
CA ILE A 148 6.94 -11.01 1.49
C ILE A 148 6.19 -10.05 0.58
N SER A 149 4.87 -10.01 0.71
CA SER A 149 4.00 -9.01 0.11
C SER A 149 3.57 -8.00 1.15
N ALA A 150 3.67 -6.71 0.85
CA ALA A 150 3.08 -5.62 1.64
C ALA A 150 1.61 -5.35 1.27
N ALA A 151 0.92 -6.33 0.67
CA ALA A 151 -0.46 -6.25 0.23
C ALA A 151 -0.75 -5.12 -0.79
N SER A 152 -1.99 -4.68 -0.92
CA SER A 152 -2.40 -3.53 -1.72
C SER A 152 -2.70 -2.32 -0.83
N CYS A 153 -2.78 -1.12 -1.43
CA CYS A 153 -3.22 0.09 -0.75
C CYS A 153 -4.63 -0.08 -0.13
N THR A 154 -5.56 -0.68 -0.89
CA THR A 154 -6.91 -0.95 -0.42
C THR A 154 -6.93 -1.96 0.73
N THR A 155 -6.10 -3.00 0.68
CA THR A 155 -5.99 -3.98 1.79
C THR A 155 -5.43 -3.31 3.05
N ASN A 156 -4.44 -2.42 2.90
CA ASN A 156 -3.88 -1.66 4.03
C ASN A 156 -4.89 -0.68 4.65
N CYS A 157 -5.86 -0.19 3.87
CA CYS A 157 -6.95 0.62 4.39
C CYS A 157 -8.04 -0.25 5.07
N LEU A 158 -8.47 -1.32 4.40
CA LEU A 158 -9.58 -2.16 4.88
C LEU A 158 -9.22 -2.96 6.15
N ALA A 159 -8.02 -3.52 6.21
CA ALA A 159 -7.66 -4.49 7.25
C ALA A 159 -7.75 -3.94 8.69
N PRO A 160 -7.17 -2.78 9.05
CA PRO A 160 -7.26 -2.27 10.41
C PRO A 160 -8.71 -1.92 10.80
N MET A 161 -9.49 -1.34 9.88
CA MET A 161 -10.90 -1.04 10.10
C MET A 161 -11.74 -2.31 10.29
N ALA A 162 -11.55 -3.31 9.42
CA ALA A 162 -12.26 -4.59 9.52
C ALA A 162 -11.87 -5.36 10.80
N LYS A 163 -10.59 -5.31 11.19
CA LYS A 163 -10.13 -5.90 12.46
C LYS A 163 -10.79 -5.24 13.65
N ALA A 164 -10.75 -3.92 13.74
CA ALA A 164 -11.37 -3.18 14.84
C ALA A 164 -12.88 -3.43 14.94
N LEU A 165 -13.58 -3.52 13.79
CA LEU A 165 -14.99 -3.86 13.74
C LEU A 165 -15.26 -5.29 14.24
N ASN A 166 -14.45 -6.26 13.79
CA ASN A 166 -14.60 -7.66 14.22
C ASN A 166 -14.23 -7.87 15.69
N ASP A 167 -13.27 -7.13 16.21
CA ASP A 167 -12.90 -7.13 17.64
C ASP A 167 -14.02 -6.50 18.50
N TYR A 168 -14.74 -5.51 17.98
CA TYR A 168 -15.90 -4.91 18.63
C TYR A 168 -17.08 -5.89 18.67
N ARG A 169 -17.45 -6.46 17.52
CA ARG A 169 -18.52 -7.46 17.39
C ARG A 169 -18.24 -8.37 16.20
N GLU A 170 -18.59 -9.64 16.32
CA GLU A 170 -18.37 -10.65 15.27
C GLU A 170 -18.96 -10.21 13.93
N VAL A 171 -18.09 -10.02 12.93
CA VAL A 171 -18.51 -9.84 11.54
C VAL A 171 -18.91 -11.18 10.95
N ARG A 172 -20.17 -11.28 10.50
CA ARG A 172 -20.70 -12.48 9.85
C ARG A 172 -20.44 -12.51 8.38
N THR A 173 -20.77 -11.40 7.72
CA THR A 173 -20.55 -11.17 6.30
C THR A 173 -20.30 -9.66 6.06
N GLY A 174 -19.73 -9.33 4.92
CA GLY A 174 -19.59 -7.92 4.54
C GLY A 174 -19.37 -7.72 3.06
N PHE A 175 -19.80 -6.56 2.59
CA PHE A 175 -19.57 -6.10 1.23
C PHE A 175 -18.68 -4.85 1.27
N MET A 176 -17.49 -4.96 0.71
CA MET A 176 -16.56 -3.83 0.62
C MET A 176 -16.67 -3.15 -0.74
N THR A 177 -16.82 -1.84 -0.76
CA THR A 177 -16.70 -1.02 -1.95
C THR A 177 -15.56 -0.02 -1.77
N THR A 178 -14.63 0.03 -2.72
CA THR A 178 -13.66 1.13 -2.76
C THR A 178 -13.94 2.05 -3.92
N ILE A 179 -14.05 3.36 -3.63
CA ILE A 179 -14.03 4.43 -4.62
C ILE A 179 -12.60 4.92 -4.68
N HIS A 180 -11.91 4.58 -5.77
CA HIS A 180 -10.46 4.65 -5.87
C HIS A 180 -10.02 5.67 -6.91
N ALA A 181 -9.00 6.46 -6.60
CA ALA A 181 -8.33 7.31 -7.58
C ALA A 181 -7.84 6.50 -8.79
N TYR A 182 -7.75 7.13 -9.97
CA TYR A 182 -7.12 6.47 -11.11
C TYR A 182 -5.63 6.23 -10.85
N THR A 183 -5.07 5.23 -11.50
CA THR A 183 -3.65 4.89 -11.35
C THR A 183 -3.00 4.65 -12.71
N GLY A 184 -1.67 4.58 -12.76
CA GLY A 184 -0.90 4.45 -13.99
C GLY A 184 -1.09 3.12 -14.75
N ASP A 185 -1.92 2.20 -14.26
CA ASP A 185 -2.35 1.02 -14.99
C ASP A 185 -3.57 1.27 -15.90
N GLN A 186 -4.22 2.43 -15.78
CA GLN A 186 -5.27 2.90 -16.69
C GLN A 186 -4.68 3.72 -17.84
N MET A 187 -5.46 3.87 -18.92
CA MET A 187 -5.05 4.69 -20.05
C MET A 187 -5.37 6.16 -19.80
N LEU A 188 -4.53 7.06 -20.31
CA LEU A 188 -4.79 8.50 -20.30
C LEU A 188 -5.93 8.85 -21.25
N LEU A 189 -5.86 8.37 -22.49
CA LEU A 189 -6.92 8.34 -23.50
C LEU A 189 -7.25 6.88 -23.82
N ASP A 190 -8.38 6.64 -24.51
CA ASP A 190 -8.75 5.28 -24.93
C ASP A 190 -7.62 4.63 -25.73
N GLY A 191 -7.18 3.45 -25.30
CA GLY A 191 -6.08 2.72 -25.93
C GLY A 191 -5.94 1.29 -25.44
N PRO A 192 -5.13 0.45 -26.11
CA PRO A 192 -4.97 -0.96 -25.76
C PRO A 192 -4.36 -1.11 -24.35
N HIS A 193 -5.08 -1.78 -23.45
CA HIS A 193 -4.55 -2.10 -22.14
C HIS A 193 -3.64 -3.33 -22.19
N ARG A 194 -2.46 -3.25 -21.57
CA ARG A 194 -1.40 -4.30 -21.63
C ARG A 194 -1.84 -5.69 -21.18
N LYS A 195 -2.90 -5.79 -20.35
CA LYS A 195 -3.47 -7.07 -19.87
C LYS A 195 -4.82 -7.39 -20.52
N GLY A 196 -5.26 -6.64 -21.54
CA GLY A 196 -6.52 -6.86 -22.23
C GLY A 196 -7.78 -6.47 -21.45
N ASP A 197 -7.66 -5.70 -20.35
CA ASP A 197 -8.82 -5.23 -19.59
C ASP A 197 -9.52 -4.10 -20.36
N LEU A 198 -10.73 -4.37 -20.85
CA LEU A 198 -11.51 -3.46 -21.70
C LEU A 198 -11.96 -2.19 -20.95
N ARG A 199 -12.18 -2.24 -19.64
CA ARG A 199 -12.57 -1.08 -18.84
C ARG A 199 -11.38 -0.19 -18.54
N ARG A 200 -10.23 -0.77 -18.17
CA ARG A 200 -8.97 -0.02 -17.93
C ARG A 200 -8.35 0.53 -19.23
N ALA A 201 -8.80 0.04 -20.40
CA ALA A 201 -8.46 0.58 -21.71
C ALA A 201 -9.07 1.96 -21.98
N ARG A 202 -10.02 2.39 -21.15
CA ARG A 202 -10.70 3.69 -21.32
C ARG A 202 -9.97 4.79 -20.53
N ALA A 203 -10.17 6.04 -20.95
CA ALA A 203 -9.57 7.22 -20.34
C ALA A 203 -9.92 7.35 -18.85
N GLY A 204 -8.90 7.30 -17.98
CA GLY A 204 -9.07 7.28 -16.53
C GLY A 204 -9.56 8.59 -15.93
N ALA A 205 -9.19 9.73 -16.54
CA ALA A 205 -9.44 11.06 -15.99
C ALA A 205 -10.86 11.60 -16.25
N ILE A 206 -11.70 10.87 -17.01
CA ILE A 206 -13.06 11.32 -17.38
C ILE A 206 -14.15 10.27 -17.19
N ASN A 207 -13.79 9.08 -16.69
CA ASN A 207 -14.72 7.96 -16.54
C ASN A 207 -14.78 7.43 -15.10
N ILE A 208 -15.97 7.02 -14.68
CA ILE A 208 -16.12 6.06 -13.58
C ILE A 208 -15.91 4.67 -14.19
N VAL A 209 -14.88 3.95 -13.69
CA VAL A 209 -14.45 2.67 -14.25
C VAL A 209 -14.66 1.56 -13.22
N PRO A 210 -15.73 0.72 -13.35
CA PRO A 210 -15.93 -0.44 -12.49
C PRO A 210 -14.79 -1.45 -12.66
N ASN A 211 -14.25 -1.92 -11.55
CA ASN A 211 -13.15 -2.88 -11.50
C ASN A 211 -13.40 -3.97 -10.44
N SER A 212 -12.79 -5.11 -10.66
CA SER A 212 -12.63 -6.09 -9.59
C SER A 212 -11.54 -5.63 -8.62
N THR A 213 -11.67 -6.03 -7.36
CA THR A 213 -10.62 -5.89 -6.35
C THR A 213 -10.35 -7.20 -5.65
N GLY A 214 -9.07 -7.52 -5.45
CA GLY A 214 -8.65 -8.66 -4.64
C GLY A 214 -8.59 -8.34 -3.14
N ALA A 215 -8.85 -7.10 -2.74
CA ALA A 215 -8.66 -6.66 -1.36
C ALA A 215 -9.54 -7.43 -0.35
N ALA A 216 -10.81 -7.67 -0.69
CA ALA A 216 -11.70 -8.46 0.17
C ALA A 216 -11.22 -9.89 0.39
N LYS A 217 -10.71 -10.56 -0.68
CA LYS A 217 -10.11 -11.90 -0.56
C LYS A 217 -8.80 -11.88 0.22
N ALA A 218 -8.00 -10.83 0.04
CA ALA A 218 -6.73 -10.70 0.74
C ALA A 218 -6.90 -10.49 2.27
N ILE A 219 -8.08 -10.09 2.74
CA ILE A 219 -8.35 -9.96 4.17
C ILE A 219 -8.17 -11.29 4.89
N GLY A 220 -8.61 -12.41 4.33
CA GLY A 220 -8.42 -13.74 4.94
C GLY A 220 -6.95 -14.14 5.13
N LEU A 221 -6.03 -13.59 4.30
CA LEU A 221 -4.58 -13.80 4.47
C LEU A 221 -3.99 -12.98 5.63
N VAL A 222 -4.66 -11.90 6.03
CA VAL A 222 -4.19 -10.94 7.03
C VAL A 222 -4.93 -11.11 8.35
N ILE A 223 -6.24 -11.44 8.27
CA ILE A 223 -7.14 -11.66 9.41
C ILE A 223 -7.90 -12.97 9.14
N PRO A 224 -7.35 -14.12 9.58
CA PRO A 224 -7.93 -15.45 9.28
C PRO A 224 -9.38 -15.61 9.70
N GLU A 225 -9.83 -14.93 10.76
CA GLU A 225 -11.21 -14.95 11.24
C GLU A 225 -12.22 -14.35 10.26
N LEU A 226 -11.75 -13.56 9.29
CA LEU A 226 -12.55 -12.94 8.24
C LEU A 226 -12.45 -13.66 6.90
N ASP A 227 -11.75 -14.80 6.84
CA ASP A 227 -11.62 -15.56 5.58
C ASP A 227 -13.00 -16.01 5.07
N GLY A 228 -13.25 -15.73 3.79
CA GLY A 228 -14.52 -16.04 3.12
C GLY A 228 -15.73 -15.18 3.54
N LYS A 229 -15.61 -14.30 4.55
CA LYS A 229 -16.72 -13.47 5.04
C LYS A 229 -16.92 -12.18 4.24
N LEU A 230 -15.89 -11.71 3.53
CA LEU A 230 -15.93 -10.42 2.80
C LEU A 230 -15.88 -10.64 1.29
N ILE A 231 -16.74 -9.94 0.56
CA ILE A 231 -16.66 -9.77 -0.88
C ILE A 231 -16.53 -8.29 -1.21
N GLY A 232 -16.11 -7.94 -2.45
CA GLY A 232 -15.93 -6.53 -2.73
C GLY A 232 -15.81 -6.17 -4.20
N SER A 233 -15.98 -4.87 -4.44
CA SER A 233 -15.85 -4.22 -5.73
C SER A 233 -15.03 -2.93 -5.64
N ALA A 234 -14.58 -2.43 -6.79
CA ALA A 234 -13.86 -1.17 -6.90
C ALA A 234 -14.48 -0.31 -8.00
N GLN A 235 -14.53 0.99 -7.75
CA GLN A 235 -14.89 2.01 -8.75
C GLN A 235 -13.72 2.98 -8.88
N ARG A 236 -13.08 3.03 -10.05
CA ARG A 236 -12.07 4.06 -10.32
C ARG A 236 -12.78 5.34 -10.74
N VAL A 237 -12.35 6.46 -10.17
CA VAL A 237 -12.96 7.78 -10.39
C VAL A 237 -11.92 8.81 -10.86
N PRO A 238 -12.34 9.93 -11.48
CA PRO A 238 -11.45 10.95 -12.05
C PRO A 238 -10.77 11.85 -10.99
N VAL A 239 -10.08 11.25 -10.02
CA VAL A 239 -9.24 11.98 -9.05
C VAL A 239 -7.83 11.39 -9.05
N PRO A 240 -6.77 12.21 -8.89
CA PRO A 240 -5.38 11.77 -9.04
C PRO A 240 -4.86 10.96 -7.85
N SER A 241 -5.34 11.24 -6.65
CA SER A 241 -5.06 10.53 -5.39
C SER A 241 -6.16 10.82 -4.37
N GLY A 242 -6.20 10.07 -3.29
CA GLY A 242 -7.28 10.14 -2.30
C GLY A 242 -8.42 9.19 -2.65
N SER A 243 -8.49 8.10 -1.91
CA SER A 243 -9.44 7.00 -2.11
C SER A 243 -10.20 6.72 -0.81
N ILE A 244 -11.37 6.09 -0.92
CA ILE A 244 -12.21 5.76 0.21
C ILE A 244 -12.62 4.28 0.14
N THR A 245 -12.62 3.62 1.29
CA THR A 245 -13.15 2.26 1.44
C THR A 245 -14.38 2.28 2.32
N ILE A 246 -15.47 1.72 1.83
CA ILE A 246 -16.74 1.53 2.52
C ILE A 246 -16.87 0.04 2.80
N LEU A 247 -17.13 -0.33 4.05
CA LEU A 247 -17.47 -1.69 4.45
C LEU A 247 -18.89 -1.69 5.03
N ASP A 248 -19.81 -2.26 4.28
CA ASP A 248 -21.13 -2.63 4.76
C ASP A 248 -21.04 -4.07 5.32
N ALA A 249 -21.37 -4.26 6.58
CA ALA A 249 -21.19 -5.53 7.27
C ALA A 249 -22.41 -5.92 8.13
N THR A 250 -22.67 -7.21 8.18
CA THR A 250 -23.63 -7.80 9.13
C THR A 250 -22.86 -8.21 10.37
N LEU A 251 -23.21 -7.64 11.51
CA LEU A 251 -22.67 -8.00 12.83
C LEU A 251 -23.63 -8.90 13.60
N LYS A 252 -23.07 -9.79 14.40
CA LYS A 252 -23.80 -10.54 15.42
C LYS A 252 -23.47 -9.98 16.80
N ASP A 253 -24.49 -9.59 17.56
CA ASP A 253 -24.34 -9.14 18.94
C ASP A 253 -25.42 -9.71 19.85
N MET A 254 -25.04 -10.63 20.72
CA MET A 254 -25.95 -11.27 21.68
C MET A 254 -26.44 -10.36 22.79
N THR A 255 -25.88 -9.16 22.91
CA THR A 255 -26.24 -8.16 23.93
C THR A 255 -27.15 -7.06 23.41
N ASP A 256 -27.42 -7.06 22.09
CA ASP A 256 -28.21 -6.05 21.39
C ASP A 256 -27.78 -4.60 21.72
N SER A 257 -26.45 -4.36 21.76
CA SER A 257 -25.83 -3.11 22.20
C SER A 257 -25.05 -2.37 21.09
N VAL A 258 -25.14 -2.84 19.84
CA VAL A 258 -24.48 -2.15 18.70
C VAL A 258 -25.12 -0.79 18.49
N SER A 259 -24.29 0.24 18.48
CA SER A 259 -24.68 1.61 18.18
C SER A 259 -23.56 2.34 17.41
N VAL A 260 -23.88 3.47 16.79
CA VAL A 260 -22.91 4.35 16.12
C VAL A 260 -21.83 4.79 17.09
N GLU A 261 -22.23 5.21 18.29
CA GLU A 261 -21.31 5.67 19.33
C GLU A 261 -20.37 4.53 19.79
N GLY A 262 -20.92 3.30 19.94
CA GLY A 262 -20.14 2.13 20.32
C GLY A 262 -19.12 1.74 19.27
N ILE A 263 -19.49 1.77 17.99
CA ILE A 263 -18.58 1.52 16.86
C ILE A 263 -17.49 2.60 16.83
N ASN A 264 -17.88 3.88 16.86
CA ASN A 264 -16.92 5.00 16.84
C ASN A 264 -15.95 4.97 18.02
N ALA A 265 -16.43 4.60 19.22
CA ALA A 265 -15.58 4.43 20.38
C ALA A 265 -14.57 3.28 20.21
N ALA A 266 -15.00 2.15 19.65
CA ALA A 266 -14.11 1.02 19.35
C ALA A 266 -13.04 1.39 18.31
N MET A 267 -13.41 2.08 17.24
CA MET A 267 -12.48 2.56 16.22
C MET A 267 -11.48 3.57 16.79
N ARG A 268 -11.95 4.51 17.64
CA ARG A 268 -11.07 5.46 18.33
C ARG A 268 -10.08 4.76 19.26
N ALA A 269 -10.53 3.73 19.98
CA ALA A 269 -9.66 2.94 20.86
C ALA A 269 -8.61 2.12 20.10
N ALA A 270 -8.92 1.70 18.87
CA ALA A 270 -8.01 0.98 17.99
C ALA A 270 -7.02 1.90 17.25
N ALA A 271 -7.19 3.24 17.32
CA ALA A 271 -6.35 4.19 16.62
C ALA A 271 -4.88 4.12 17.04
N ASN A 272 -3.98 4.23 16.08
CA ASN A 272 -2.53 4.17 16.27
C ASN A 272 -1.81 4.88 15.11
N GLU A 273 -0.50 4.74 14.97
CA GLU A 273 0.29 5.38 13.91
C GLU A 273 -0.08 4.95 12.48
N SER A 274 -0.75 3.80 12.32
CA SER A 274 -1.18 3.25 11.02
C SER A 274 -2.66 3.41 10.77
N PHE A 275 -3.47 3.46 11.82
CA PHE A 275 -4.92 3.57 11.79
C PHE A 275 -5.35 4.83 12.52
N GLY A 276 -5.70 5.86 11.74
CA GLY A 276 -6.17 7.14 12.26
C GLY A 276 -7.68 7.16 12.49
N TYR A 277 -8.15 8.19 13.19
CA TYR A 277 -9.55 8.46 13.48
C TYR A 277 -9.86 9.95 13.25
N THR A 278 -10.97 10.26 12.58
CA THR A 278 -11.41 11.65 12.37
C THR A 278 -12.91 11.80 12.58
N GLU A 279 -13.30 13.00 12.99
CA GLU A 279 -14.69 13.49 13.06
C GLU A 279 -14.89 14.71 12.13
N GLU A 280 -13.88 15.00 11.29
CA GLU A 280 -13.95 16.10 10.34
C GLU A 280 -14.60 15.64 9.03
N GLU A 281 -15.33 16.54 8.37
CA GLU A 281 -16.01 16.31 7.10
C GLU A 281 -15.02 16.44 5.93
N LEU A 282 -14.18 15.39 5.74
CA LEU A 282 -13.10 15.38 4.76
C LEU A 282 -13.59 14.98 3.37
N VAL A 283 -12.82 15.42 2.35
CA VAL A 283 -12.96 14.99 0.96
C VAL A 283 -11.62 14.46 0.42
N SER A 284 -11.63 13.84 -0.76
CA SER A 284 -10.45 13.13 -1.29
C SER A 284 -9.19 13.98 -1.43
N SER A 285 -9.30 15.30 -1.66
CA SER A 285 -8.14 16.20 -1.75
C SER A 285 -7.43 16.42 -0.40
N ASP A 286 -8.16 16.31 0.71
CA ASP A 286 -7.62 16.51 2.06
C ASP A 286 -6.75 15.33 2.51
N ILE A 287 -6.90 14.19 1.81
CA ILE A 287 -6.23 12.93 2.13
C ILE A 287 -4.84 12.83 1.49
N ILE A 288 -4.55 13.68 0.49
CA ILE A 288 -3.28 13.64 -0.25
C ILE A 288 -2.11 13.95 0.69
N GLY A 289 -1.12 13.06 0.71
CA GLY A 289 0.06 13.17 1.57
C GLY A 289 -0.13 12.60 2.98
N MET A 290 -1.29 12.02 3.28
CA MET A 290 -1.59 11.45 4.59
C MET A 290 -0.71 10.23 4.90
N SER A 291 -0.22 10.13 6.15
CA SER A 291 0.66 9.04 6.59
C SER A 291 -0.04 7.83 7.18
N TYR A 292 -1.31 7.95 7.60
CA TYR A 292 -2.07 6.79 8.06
C TYR A 292 -2.33 5.82 6.92
N GLY A 293 -2.18 4.53 7.13
CA GLY A 293 -2.57 3.49 6.17
C GLY A 293 -4.07 3.47 5.93
N SER A 294 -4.83 3.85 6.94
CA SER A 294 -6.29 3.94 6.97
C SER A 294 -6.69 5.05 7.95
N LEU A 295 -7.57 5.96 7.54
CA LEU A 295 -8.13 7.00 8.39
C LEU A 295 -9.64 6.79 8.50
N PHE A 296 -10.08 6.27 9.65
CA PHE A 296 -11.49 6.03 9.91
C PHE A 296 -12.27 7.34 10.00
N ASP A 297 -13.38 7.41 9.27
CA ASP A 297 -14.29 8.56 9.24
C ASP A 297 -15.52 8.29 10.06
N ALA A 298 -15.55 8.81 11.29
CA ALA A 298 -16.64 8.60 12.25
C ALA A 298 -17.95 9.28 11.83
N THR A 299 -17.88 10.26 10.91
CA THR A 299 -19.08 10.99 10.42
C THR A 299 -19.91 10.12 9.48
N GLN A 300 -19.33 9.05 8.93
CA GLN A 300 -19.96 8.16 7.96
C GLN A 300 -20.46 6.84 8.56
N THR A 301 -20.34 6.66 9.87
CA THR A 301 -20.79 5.43 10.54
C THR A 301 -22.31 5.34 10.57
N LEU A 302 -22.84 4.20 10.15
CA LEU A 302 -24.27 3.87 10.24
C LEU A 302 -24.43 2.53 10.94
N ALA A 303 -25.51 2.40 11.72
CA ALA A 303 -25.88 1.14 12.37
C ALA A 303 -27.41 1.00 12.45
N GLN A 304 -27.91 -0.17 12.10
CA GLN A 304 -29.34 -0.49 12.17
C GLN A 304 -29.53 -1.94 12.60
N GLN A 305 -30.38 -2.16 13.61
CA GLN A 305 -30.83 -3.52 13.94
C GLN A 305 -31.79 -4.03 12.86
N CYS A 306 -31.49 -5.18 12.27
CA CYS A 306 -32.30 -5.77 11.21
C CYS A 306 -32.88 -7.14 11.58
N GLY A 307 -32.58 -7.64 12.78
CA GLY A 307 -33.09 -8.88 13.33
C GLY A 307 -32.67 -9.07 14.79
N THR A 308 -33.13 -10.12 15.44
CA THR A 308 -32.71 -10.45 16.82
C THR A 308 -31.19 -10.75 16.80
N HIS A 309 -30.43 -9.98 17.54
CA HIS A 309 -28.95 -10.08 17.61
C HIS A 309 -28.23 -9.85 16.28
N ILE A 310 -28.88 -9.24 15.28
CA ILE A 310 -28.31 -8.99 13.96
C ILE A 310 -28.39 -7.50 13.63
N TYR A 311 -27.26 -6.94 13.21
CA TYR A 311 -27.10 -5.53 12.85
C TYR A 311 -26.47 -5.37 11.49
N GLU A 312 -27.00 -4.49 10.67
CA GLU A 312 -26.34 -3.97 9.47
C GLU A 312 -25.60 -2.68 9.86
N VAL A 313 -24.32 -2.62 9.53
CA VAL A 313 -23.48 -1.46 9.83
C VAL A 313 -22.70 -1.02 8.61
N ARG A 314 -22.43 0.27 8.53
CA ARG A 314 -21.49 0.86 7.58
C ARG A 314 -20.36 1.52 8.33
N VAL A 315 -19.14 1.21 7.95
CA VAL A 315 -17.92 1.88 8.38
C VAL A 315 -17.12 2.32 7.18
N VAL A 316 -16.45 3.47 7.30
CA VAL A 316 -15.78 4.13 6.18
C VAL A 316 -14.37 4.56 6.60
N ALA A 317 -13.41 4.39 5.70
CA ALA A 317 -12.04 4.87 5.91
C ALA A 317 -11.45 5.46 4.64
N TRP A 318 -10.68 6.54 4.81
CA TRP A 318 -9.91 7.22 3.78
C TRP A 318 -8.48 6.67 3.70
N TYR A 319 -7.87 6.76 2.53
CA TYR A 319 -6.46 6.47 2.32
C TYR A 319 -5.90 7.20 1.08
N ASP A 320 -4.72 7.77 1.21
CA ASP A 320 -3.95 8.14 0.02
C ASP A 320 -3.38 6.84 -0.57
N ASN A 321 -3.90 6.44 -1.72
CA ASN A 321 -3.52 5.17 -2.36
C ASN A 321 -2.04 5.08 -2.73
N GLU A 322 -1.29 6.19 -2.67
CA GLU A 322 0.15 6.27 -2.87
C GLU A 322 0.90 6.50 -1.55
N MET A 323 0.69 7.64 -0.86
CA MET A 323 1.44 8.01 0.35
C MET A 323 1.09 7.12 1.55
N SER A 324 -0.21 6.92 1.85
CA SER A 324 -0.62 6.02 2.95
C SER A 324 -0.04 4.62 2.78
N TYR A 325 -0.13 4.07 1.55
CA TYR A 325 0.43 2.77 1.24
C TYR A 325 1.96 2.75 1.41
N THR A 326 2.66 3.78 0.91
CA THR A 326 4.11 3.86 1.02
C THR A 326 4.56 3.97 2.48
N CYS A 327 3.83 4.69 3.32
CA CYS A 327 4.11 4.75 4.76
C CYS A 327 3.99 3.36 5.42
N GLN A 328 2.97 2.58 5.07
CA GLN A 328 2.82 1.21 5.57
C GLN A 328 3.94 0.28 5.06
N LEU A 329 4.33 0.42 3.79
CA LEU A 329 5.46 -0.29 3.20
C LEU A 329 6.76 -0.01 3.98
N ILE A 330 7.04 1.26 4.32
CA ILE A 330 8.22 1.66 5.09
C ILE A 330 8.16 1.17 6.54
N ARG A 331 6.98 1.19 7.18
CA ARG A 331 6.79 0.61 8.53
C ARG A 331 7.07 -0.90 8.52
N THR A 332 6.58 -1.61 7.51
CA THR A 332 6.87 -3.04 7.33
C THR A 332 8.37 -3.28 7.12
N LEU A 333 9.02 -2.46 6.29
CA LEU A 333 10.48 -2.52 6.09
C LEU A 333 11.25 -2.26 7.40
N LYS A 334 10.80 -1.29 8.20
CA LYS A 334 11.42 -0.99 9.51
C LYS A 334 11.33 -2.18 10.45
N TYR A 335 10.21 -2.87 10.48
CA TYR A 335 10.03 -4.08 11.29
C TYR A 335 10.94 -5.22 10.82
N LEU A 336 11.09 -5.40 9.50
CA LEU A 336 12.00 -6.40 8.92
C LEU A 336 13.47 -6.21 9.32
N LYS A 337 13.87 -5.00 9.72
CA LYS A 337 15.23 -4.73 10.23
C LYS A 337 15.64 -5.67 11.35
N GLU A 338 14.70 -6.11 12.17
CA GLU A 338 14.96 -7.06 13.27
C GLU A 338 15.44 -8.43 12.75
N PHE A 339 15.13 -8.79 11.51
CA PHE A 339 15.40 -10.09 10.88
C PHE A 339 16.54 -10.05 9.84
N VAL A 340 17.23 -8.94 9.66
CA VAL A 340 18.27 -8.78 8.62
C VAL A 340 19.67 -8.69 9.22
N LYS A 341 19.80 -8.82 10.55
CA LYS A 341 21.07 -8.79 11.29
C LYS A 341 21.91 -10.03 11.07
#